data_c051422209d496e51cb674064d7bc59f
#
_entry.id   c051422209d496e51cb674064d7bc59f
#
_cell.length_a   1.000
_cell.length_b   1.000
_cell.length_c   1.000
_cell.angle_alpha   90.00
_cell.angle_beta   90.00
_cell.angle_gamma   90.00
#
_symmetry.space_group_name_H-M   'P 1'
#
loop_
_entity.id
_entity.type
_entity.pdbx_description
1 polymer ?
#
loop_
_entity_poly.entity_id
_entity_poly.type
_entity_poly.pdbx_seq_one_letter_code
_entity_poly.pdbx_strand_id
1 'polypeptide(L)'
;ALPICTIKAGLTVSGDYFVTTKEKMQSIMNDFPEATAVDMESCSIAQVCYVYGVPFVSFRVISDIPLKDTDASMYYDFWNKVAEGSFEVTKHFINTL
;
A
#
# COMPACT_ATOMS: atom_id res chain seq x y z
N ALA A 1 17.63 -1.99 16.54
CA ALA A 1 17.74 -1.31 15.25
C ALA A 1 16.47 -1.56 14.44
N LEU A 2 15.97 -0.53 13.76
CA LEU A 2 14.85 -0.70 12.86
C LEU A 2 15.27 -1.55 11.66
N PRO A 3 14.40 -2.44 11.15
CA PRO A 3 14.69 -3.13 9.91
C PRO A 3 14.95 -2.11 8.81
N ILE A 4 15.82 -2.47 7.87
CA ILE A 4 16.13 -1.60 6.74
C ILE A 4 14.89 -1.52 5.87
N CYS A 5 14.20 -0.40 5.97
CA CYS A 5 12.99 -0.10 5.20
C CYS A 5 13.22 1.15 4.38
N THR A 6 12.83 1.10 3.10
CA THR A 6 12.78 2.30 2.27
C THR A 6 11.39 2.90 2.37
N ILE A 7 11.31 4.17 2.79
CA ILE A 7 10.06 4.91 2.87
C ILE A 7 9.99 5.86 1.68
N LYS A 8 8.89 5.80 0.92
CA LYS A 8 8.68 6.64 -0.25
C LYS A 8 7.32 7.32 -0.18
N ALA A 9 7.25 8.55 -0.66
CA ALA A 9 5.98 9.22 -0.92
C ALA A 9 5.57 8.93 -2.36
N GLY A 10 4.26 8.79 -2.60
CA GLY A 10 3.78 8.51 -3.94
C GLY A 10 2.27 8.43 -4.01
N LEU A 11 1.79 8.08 -5.19
CA LEU A 11 0.37 7.93 -5.47
C LEU A 11 -0.12 6.54 -5.09
N THR A 12 -1.20 6.46 -4.32
CA THR A 12 -1.90 5.20 -4.07
C THR A 12 -3.15 5.13 -4.94
N VAL A 13 -3.29 4.05 -5.69
CA VAL A 13 -4.49 3.76 -6.49
C VAL A 13 -5.33 2.76 -5.70
N SER A 14 -6.62 3.02 -5.60
CA SER A 14 -7.50 2.25 -4.71
C SER A 14 -8.78 1.85 -5.44
N GLY A 15 -9.24 0.63 -5.24
CA GLY A 15 -10.48 0.13 -5.82
C GLY A 15 -10.92 -1.19 -5.19
N ASP A 16 -12.09 -1.65 -5.58
CA ASP A 16 -12.74 -2.82 -5.00
C ASP A 16 -12.28 -4.13 -5.66
N TYR A 17 -10.97 -4.25 -5.91
CA TYR A 17 -10.41 -5.43 -6.57
C TYR A 17 -9.10 -5.83 -5.90
N PHE A 18 -9.00 -7.10 -5.53
CA PHE A 18 -7.76 -7.66 -5.00
C PHE A 18 -6.83 -7.99 -6.17
N VAL A 19 -5.79 -7.19 -6.34
CA VAL A 19 -4.87 -7.33 -7.48
C VAL A 19 -3.89 -8.47 -7.22
N THR A 20 -4.05 -9.58 -7.95
CA THR A 20 -3.21 -10.77 -7.79
C THR A 20 -2.47 -11.16 -9.06
N THR A 21 -2.76 -10.52 -10.21
CA THR A 21 -2.17 -10.89 -11.49
C THR A 21 -1.35 -9.77 -12.09
N LYS A 22 -0.36 -10.13 -12.91
CA LYS A 22 0.44 -9.16 -13.67
C LYS A 22 -0.42 -8.36 -14.63
N GLU A 23 -1.37 -9.01 -15.27
CA GLU A 23 -2.24 -8.40 -16.28
C GLU A 23 -3.07 -7.28 -15.66
N LYS A 24 -3.66 -7.52 -14.49
CA LYS A 24 -4.46 -6.51 -13.79
C LYS A 24 -3.57 -5.37 -13.31
N MET A 25 -2.40 -5.69 -12.75
CA MET A 25 -1.46 -4.66 -12.32
C MET A 25 -0.97 -3.82 -13.50
N GLN A 26 -0.69 -4.45 -14.64
CA GLN A 26 -0.26 -3.72 -15.83
C GLN A 26 -1.35 -2.79 -16.35
N SER A 27 -2.61 -3.22 -16.30
CA SER A 27 -3.75 -2.39 -16.66
C SER A 27 -3.83 -1.14 -15.78
N ILE A 28 -3.64 -1.31 -14.47
CA ILE A 28 -3.61 -0.19 -13.53
C ILE A 28 -2.45 0.76 -13.84
N MET A 29 -1.26 0.23 -14.11
CA MET A 29 -0.09 1.04 -14.43
C MET A 29 -0.25 1.79 -15.75
N ASN A 30 -1.00 1.24 -16.71
CA ASN A 30 -1.29 1.93 -17.96
C ASN A 30 -2.17 3.15 -17.73
N ASP A 31 -3.13 3.06 -16.80
CA ASP A 31 -4.03 4.16 -16.46
C ASP A 31 -3.37 5.16 -15.50
N PHE A 32 -2.53 4.68 -14.59
CA PHE A 32 -1.89 5.49 -13.55
C PHE A 32 -0.38 5.20 -13.50
N PRO A 33 0.40 5.74 -14.45
CA PRO A 33 1.84 5.42 -14.52
C PRO A 33 2.63 5.82 -13.28
N GLU A 34 2.16 6.81 -12.51
CA GLU A 34 2.83 7.26 -11.30
C GLU A 34 2.47 6.44 -10.06
N ALA A 35 1.61 5.43 -10.19
CA ALA A 35 1.16 4.66 -9.04
C ALA A 35 2.33 3.99 -8.33
N THR A 36 2.40 4.19 -7.01
CA THR A 36 3.42 3.60 -6.14
C THR A 36 2.86 2.41 -5.37
N ALA A 37 1.58 2.45 -5.03
CA ALA A 37 0.91 1.40 -4.27
C ALA A 37 -0.53 1.25 -4.73
N VAL A 38 -1.07 0.05 -4.52
CA VAL A 38 -2.47 -0.27 -4.82
C VAL A 38 -3.08 -0.86 -3.57
N ASP A 39 -4.26 -0.38 -3.20
CA ASP A 39 -5.02 -0.93 -2.08
C ASP A 39 -6.52 -0.93 -2.36
N MET A 40 -7.32 -1.24 -1.35
CA MET A 40 -8.77 -1.37 -1.51
C MET A 40 -9.57 -0.38 -0.66
N GLU A 41 -8.94 0.37 0.23
CA GLU A 41 -9.65 1.21 1.20
C GLU A 41 -9.31 2.69 1.14
N SER A 42 -8.14 3.06 0.67
CA SER A 42 -7.64 4.44 0.79
C SER A 42 -8.55 5.45 0.11
N CYS A 43 -9.06 5.12 -1.07
CA CYS A 43 -9.87 6.07 -1.83
C CYS A 43 -11.18 6.39 -1.10
N SER A 44 -11.85 5.39 -0.55
CA SER A 44 -13.12 5.62 0.16
C SER A 44 -12.91 6.48 1.40
N ILE A 45 -11.84 6.22 2.15
CA ILE A 45 -11.50 7.02 3.34
C ILE A 45 -11.14 8.45 2.93
N ALA A 46 -10.33 8.60 1.89
CA ALA A 46 -9.93 9.93 1.39
C ALA A 46 -11.13 10.75 0.94
N GLN A 47 -12.11 10.12 0.28
CA GLN A 47 -13.31 10.81 -0.15
C GLN A 47 -14.12 11.35 1.03
N VAL A 48 -14.28 10.56 2.08
CA VAL A 48 -14.97 11.00 3.29
C VAL A 48 -14.22 12.16 3.96
N CYS A 49 -12.90 12.04 4.08
CA CYS A 49 -12.07 13.09 4.66
C CYS A 49 -12.19 14.40 3.85
N TYR A 50 -12.21 14.30 2.52
CA TYR A 50 -12.37 15.47 1.67
C TYR A 50 -13.70 16.19 1.91
N VAL A 51 -14.79 15.42 2.00
CA VAL A 51 -16.12 15.98 2.23
C VAL A 51 -16.20 16.73 3.56
N TYR A 52 -15.55 16.21 4.60
CA TYR A 52 -15.58 16.83 5.92
C TYR A 52 -14.43 17.81 6.17
N GLY A 53 -13.59 18.07 5.18
CA GLY A 53 -12.49 19.02 5.31
C GLY A 53 -11.37 18.54 6.25
N VAL A 54 -11.19 17.23 6.35
CA VAL A 54 -10.17 16.62 7.22
C VAL A 54 -8.96 16.23 6.37
N PRO A 55 -7.74 16.65 6.75
CA PRO A 55 -6.54 16.20 6.06
C PRO A 55 -6.39 14.66 6.12
N PHE A 56 -5.88 14.07 5.06
CA PHE A 56 -5.74 12.62 4.95
C PHE A 56 -4.35 12.27 4.42
N VAL A 57 -3.73 11.27 5.05
CA VAL A 57 -2.53 10.63 4.56
C VAL A 57 -2.67 9.12 4.77
N SER A 58 -2.20 8.33 3.81
CA SER A 58 -2.17 6.88 3.95
C SER A 58 -0.73 6.43 4.14
N PHE A 59 -0.49 5.65 5.18
CA PHE A 59 0.80 5.01 5.44
C PHE A 59 0.63 3.52 5.21
N ARG A 60 1.33 3.01 4.20
CA ARG A 60 1.15 1.63 3.75
C ARG A 60 2.47 0.88 3.73
N VAL A 61 2.40 -0.41 3.98
CA VAL A 61 3.52 -1.33 3.82
C VAL A 61 3.18 -2.28 2.68
N ILE A 62 4.13 -2.43 1.75
CA ILE A 62 3.93 -3.30 0.59
C ILE A 62 4.07 -4.75 1.03
N SER A 63 3.03 -5.54 0.80
CA SER A 63 3.01 -6.96 1.12
C SER A 63 3.47 -7.83 -0.04
N ASP A 64 3.19 -7.40 -1.28
CA ASP A 64 3.50 -8.17 -2.49
C ASP A 64 3.59 -7.26 -3.71
N ILE A 65 4.23 -7.77 -4.76
CA ILE A 65 4.41 -7.02 -6.01
C ILE A 65 3.91 -7.91 -7.16
N PRO A 66 2.63 -7.76 -7.60
CA PRO A 66 2.06 -8.63 -8.63
C PRO A 66 2.77 -8.60 -9.98
N LEU A 67 3.53 -7.53 -10.28
CA LEU A 67 4.34 -7.48 -11.52
C LEU A 67 5.51 -8.46 -11.47
N LYS A 68 5.95 -8.87 -10.28
CA LYS A 68 7.06 -9.82 -10.08
C LYS A 68 6.57 -11.22 -9.78
N ASP A 69 5.40 -11.35 -9.17
CA ASP A 69 4.82 -12.62 -8.77
C ASP A 69 3.61 -12.96 -9.63
N THR A 70 3.39 -14.27 -9.81
CA THR A 70 2.25 -14.76 -10.58
C THR A 70 1.07 -15.17 -9.71
N ASP A 71 1.24 -15.16 -8.38
CA ASP A 71 0.20 -15.53 -7.43
C ASP A 71 0.29 -14.65 -6.17
N ALA A 72 -0.56 -14.92 -5.18
CA ALA A 72 -0.65 -14.16 -3.95
C ALA A 72 0.25 -14.71 -2.82
N SER A 73 1.23 -15.55 -3.14
CA SER A 73 2.07 -16.19 -2.11
C SER A 73 2.82 -15.17 -1.25
N MET A 74 3.35 -14.10 -1.85
CA MET A 74 4.02 -13.04 -1.10
C MET A 74 3.09 -12.32 -0.13
N TYR A 75 1.83 -12.14 -0.51
CA TYR A 75 0.85 -11.54 0.38
C TYR A 75 0.65 -12.38 1.64
N TYR A 76 0.51 -13.70 1.47
CA TYR A 76 0.34 -14.59 2.62
C TYR A 76 1.62 -14.69 3.44
N ASP A 77 2.79 -14.72 2.81
CA ASP A 77 4.08 -14.74 3.51
C ASP A 77 4.30 -13.46 4.34
N PHE A 78 3.79 -12.32 3.87
CA PHE A 78 3.89 -11.04 4.58
C PHE A 78 3.37 -11.16 6.01
N TRP A 79 2.18 -11.73 6.17
CA TRP A 79 1.56 -11.84 7.49
C TRP A 79 2.37 -12.69 8.46
N ASN A 80 3.15 -13.64 7.93
CA ASN A 80 3.95 -14.53 8.76
C ASN A 80 5.34 -13.97 9.08
N LYS A 81 5.90 -13.09 8.23
CA LYS A 81 7.31 -12.73 8.29
C LYS A 81 7.57 -11.23 8.45
N VAL A 82 6.72 -10.37 7.92
CA VAL A 82 7.01 -8.94 7.75
C VAL A 82 6.10 -8.05 8.59
N ALA A 83 4.91 -8.51 8.94
CA ALA A 83 3.90 -7.70 9.62
C ALA A 83 4.41 -7.08 10.92
N GLU A 84 5.19 -7.81 11.71
CA GLU A 84 5.74 -7.31 12.97
C GLU A 84 6.72 -6.15 12.73
N GLY A 85 7.61 -6.27 11.76
CA GLY A 85 8.53 -5.20 11.41
C GLY A 85 7.81 -3.95 10.92
N SER A 86 6.73 -4.11 10.16
CA SER A 86 5.94 -3.00 9.67
C SER A 86 5.25 -2.23 10.81
N PHE A 87 4.83 -2.94 11.84
CA PHE A 87 4.23 -2.32 13.02
C PHE A 87 5.21 -1.35 13.69
N GLU A 88 6.47 -1.73 13.83
CA GLU A 88 7.48 -0.87 14.44
C GLU A 88 7.73 0.40 13.61
N VAL A 89 7.75 0.29 12.28
CA VAL A 89 7.90 1.44 11.39
C VAL A 89 6.72 2.39 11.53
N THR A 90 5.51 1.86 11.55
CA THR A 90 4.28 2.67 11.72
C THR A 90 4.26 3.39 13.06
N LYS A 91 4.63 2.68 14.12
CA LYS A 91 4.73 3.26 15.47
C LYS A 91 5.72 4.42 15.50
N HIS A 92 6.89 4.24 14.88
CA HIS A 92 7.90 5.29 14.80
C HIS A 92 7.34 6.52 14.06
N PHE A 93 6.67 6.32 12.94
CA PHE A 93 6.04 7.41 12.17
C PHE A 93 5.05 8.19 13.04
N ILE A 94 4.17 7.50 13.76
CA ILE A 94 3.17 8.13 14.62
C ILE A 94 3.86 8.97 15.69
N ASN A 95 4.95 8.47 16.27
CA ASN A 95 5.68 9.17 17.32
C ASN A 95 6.41 10.43 16.83
N THR A 96 6.57 10.62 15.53
CA THR A 96 7.18 11.82 14.94
C THR A 96 6.18 12.92 14.60
N LEU A 97 4.88 12.65 14.70
CA LEU A 97 3.83 13.63 14.36
C LEU A 97 3.70 14.76 15.39
#